data_4091b8456700aa0fc22a73ada065558a
#
_entry.id   4091b8456700aa0fc22a73ada065558a
#
_cell.length_a   1.000
_cell.length_b   1.000
_cell.length_c   1.000
_cell.angle_alpha   90.00
_cell.angle_beta   90.00
_cell.angle_gamma   90.00
#
_symmetry.space_group_name_H-M   'P 1'
#
loop_
_entity.id
_entity.type
_entity.pdbx_description
1 polymer ?
#
loop_
_entity_poly.entity_id
_entity_poly.type
_entity_poly.pdbx_seq_one_letter_code
_entity_poly.pdbx_strand_id
1 'polypeptide(L)'
;MENGTYFNLMLFENIGYIRYTLFSLGIILYCAIVLFNGFIILVIYLEKTLHLPMYILISCLSINSVFGTAGFFPRLLTDLLSDTHLVSREACLVQAFVIYSYASNENTILMLMAFDRYVAICKPLQYNSIMTPRIVSVLIAISWIYPMLCVGIAGVLHSRLTMCGSKLWKVYCHNWEIVKLSCANTIINNVFGFFIVTTTVIMPLSFILYSYVRILIICTKSSPEFRRKAYQTCVPHIVIILNFSIALFCEVTLSRVTTLDLPLSLSIILSLQFLIVPPILNPLVYGLNFPEIRKKIICIIKASK
;
A
#
# COMPACT_ATOMS: atom_id res chain seq x y z
N MET A 1 -20.33 -17.74 -25.04
CA MET A 1 -19.97 -17.11 -23.75
C MET A 1 -20.37 -15.67 -23.87
N GLU A 2 -21.22 -15.18 -22.97
CA GLU A 2 -21.69 -13.79 -22.99
C GLU A 2 -20.48 -12.85 -22.89
N ASN A 3 -20.28 -12.07 -23.95
CA ASN A 3 -19.17 -11.14 -24.06
C ASN A 3 -19.24 -10.10 -22.95
N GLY A 4 -18.27 -10.12 -22.04
CA GLY A 4 -18.04 -9.07 -21.06
C GLY A 4 -18.45 -9.34 -19.61
N THR A 5 -19.00 -10.52 -19.28
CA THR A 5 -19.45 -10.84 -17.92
C THR A 5 -18.34 -11.44 -17.04
N TYR A 6 -17.37 -12.13 -17.65
CA TYR A 6 -16.26 -12.78 -16.95
C TYR A 6 -14.92 -12.45 -17.60
N PHE A 7 -13.86 -12.37 -16.76
CA PHE A 7 -12.47 -12.32 -17.19
C PHE A 7 -11.77 -13.63 -16.84
N ASN A 8 -10.78 -14.01 -17.66
CA ASN A 8 -9.92 -15.17 -17.41
C ASN A 8 -8.51 -14.70 -17.05
N LEU A 9 -8.01 -15.13 -15.88
CA LEU A 9 -6.67 -14.85 -15.39
C LEU A 9 -5.68 -15.86 -15.96
N MET A 10 -5.04 -15.50 -17.09
CA MET A 10 -4.22 -16.40 -17.89
C MET A 10 -2.94 -16.89 -17.21
N LEU A 11 -2.43 -16.16 -16.19
CA LEU A 11 -1.17 -16.51 -15.52
C LEU A 11 -1.27 -17.74 -14.61
N PHE A 12 -2.48 -18.21 -14.31
CA PHE A 12 -2.70 -19.42 -13.52
C PHE A 12 -2.78 -20.70 -14.41
N GLU A 13 -2.88 -20.55 -15.74
CA GLU A 13 -2.88 -21.68 -16.65
C GLU A 13 -1.51 -22.37 -16.62
N ASN A 14 -1.50 -23.71 -16.51
CA ASN A 14 -0.29 -24.55 -16.56
C ASN A 14 0.71 -24.42 -15.40
N ILE A 15 0.30 -23.98 -14.23
CA ILE A 15 1.18 -23.91 -13.04
C ILE A 15 1.55 -25.30 -12.50
N GLY A 16 0.79 -26.34 -12.83
CA GLY A 16 1.06 -27.73 -12.41
C GLY A 16 1.07 -27.91 -10.88
N TYR A 17 1.97 -28.76 -10.38
CA TYR A 17 2.07 -29.05 -8.93
C TYR A 17 2.60 -27.90 -8.08
N ILE A 18 3.27 -26.91 -8.69
CA ILE A 18 3.79 -25.72 -7.98
C ILE A 18 2.65 -24.94 -7.32
N ARG A 19 1.40 -25.05 -7.81
CA ARG A 19 0.21 -24.41 -7.25
C ARG A 19 0.02 -24.71 -5.75
N TYR A 20 0.27 -25.93 -5.30
CA TYR A 20 0.12 -26.29 -3.89
C TYR A 20 1.19 -25.67 -3.00
N THR A 21 2.41 -25.56 -3.51
CA THR A 21 3.50 -24.88 -2.79
C THR A 21 3.22 -23.39 -2.68
N LEU A 22 2.78 -22.74 -3.78
CA LEU A 22 2.40 -21.33 -3.79
C LEU A 22 1.21 -21.05 -2.89
N PHE A 23 0.23 -21.96 -2.84
CA PHE A 23 -0.91 -21.87 -1.94
C PHE A 23 -0.48 -21.93 -0.47
N SER A 24 0.34 -22.90 -0.09
CA SER A 24 0.85 -23.01 1.28
C SER A 24 1.67 -21.81 1.69
N LEU A 25 2.56 -21.32 0.82
CA LEU A 25 3.34 -20.12 1.05
C LEU A 25 2.44 -18.88 1.16
N GLY A 26 1.42 -18.78 0.30
CA GLY A 26 0.46 -17.67 0.31
C GLY A 26 -0.34 -17.60 1.62
N ILE A 27 -0.81 -18.72 2.15
CA ILE A 27 -1.47 -18.78 3.46
C ILE A 27 -0.52 -18.32 4.58
N ILE A 28 0.70 -18.85 4.62
CA ILE A 28 1.67 -18.50 5.65
C ILE A 28 1.96 -16.99 5.62
N LEU A 29 2.19 -16.43 4.44
CA LEU A 29 2.43 -14.98 4.26
C LEU A 29 1.22 -14.16 4.69
N TYR A 30 0.02 -14.54 4.27
CA TYR A 30 -1.20 -13.81 4.64
C TYR A 30 -1.45 -13.83 6.14
N CYS A 31 -1.34 -15.00 6.78
CA CYS A 31 -1.44 -15.12 8.24
C CYS A 31 -0.38 -14.27 8.95
N ALA A 32 0.88 -14.29 8.49
CA ALA A 32 1.95 -13.48 9.06
C ALA A 32 1.66 -11.97 8.95
N ILE A 33 1.18 -11.51 7.79
CA ILE A 33 0.80 -10.11 7.58
C ILE A 33 -0.31 -9.70 8.55
N VAL A 34 -1.39 -10.49 8.65
CA VAL A 34 -2.52 -10.19 9.53
C VAL A 34 -2.08 -10.18 10.99
N LEU A 35 -1.27 -11.16 11.41
CA LEU A 35 -0.78 -11.28 12.79
C LEU A 35 0.15 -10.13 13.16
N PHE A 36 1.15 -9.80 12.33
CA PHE A 36 2.11 -8.73 12.65
C PHE A 36 1.44 -7.35 12.66
N ASN A 37 0.61 -7.04 11.67
CA ASN A 37 -0.10 -5.76 11.64
C ASN A 37 -1.16 -5.68 12.75
N GLY A 38 -1.93 -6.75 12.99
CA GLY A 38 -2.89 -6.82 14.08
C GLY A 38 -2.24 -6.64 15.44
N PHE A 39 -1.04 -7.20 15.64
CA PHE A 39 -0.29 -7.04 16.87
C PHE A 39 0.17 -5.58 17.08
N ILE A 40 0.68 -4.90 16.05
CA ILE A 40 1.03 -3.46 16.13
C ILE A 40 -0.20 -2.62 16.49
N ILE A 41 -1.33 -2.86 15.82
CA ILE A 41 -2.59 -2.15 16.12
C ILE A 41 -2.98 -2.35 17.58
N LEU A 42 -2.95 -3.59 18.06
CA LEU A 42 -3.31 -3.93 19.43
C LEU A 42 -2.40 -3.25 20.46
N VAL A 43 -1.08 -3.28 20.24
CA VAL A 43 -0.11 -2.62 21.15
C VAL A 43 -0.36 -1.13 21.21
N ILE A 44 -0.56 -0.46 20.08
CA ILE A 44 -0.82 0.98 20.05
C ILE A 44 -2.17 1.32 20.70
N TYR A 45 -3.19 0.49 20.49
CA TYR A 45 -4.53 0.68 21.06
C TYR A 45 -4.52 0.55 22.60
N LEU A 46 -3.86 -0.48 23.14
CA LEU A 46 -3.85 -0.75 24.58
C LEU A 46 -2.97 0.25 25.36
N GLU A 47 -1.93 0.80 24.74
CA GLU A 47 -0.95 1.63 25.43
C GLU A 47 -1.21 3.12 25.20
N LYS A 48 -1.84 3.77 26.17
CA LYS A 48 -2.17 5.22 26.14
C LYS A 48 -0.95 6.11 25.88
N THR A 49 0.24 5.69 26.30
CA THR A 49 1.51 6.41 26.06
C THR A 49 1.90 6.45 24.59
N LEU A 50 1.34 5.55 23.77
CA LEU A 50 1.53 5.49 22.31
C LEU A 50 0.43 6.23 21.54
N HIS A 51 -0.47 6.97 22.18
CA HIS A 51 -1.50 7.76 21.48
C HIS A 51 -0.94 9.12 20.98
N LEU A 52 0.28 9.11 20.47
CA LEU A 52 0.90 10.26 19.79
C LEU A 52 0.66 10.17 18.27
N PRO A 53 0.61 11.32 17.55
CA PRO A 53 0.26 11.34 16.13
C PRO A 53 1.01 10.32 15.27
N MET A 54 2.33 10.21 15.43
CA MET A 54 3.14 9.26 14.66
C MET A 54 2.73 7.80 14.87
N TYR A 55 2.44 7.38 16.11
CA TYR A 55 2.04 5.99 16.39
C TYR A 55 0.63 5.70 15.88
N ILE A 56 -0.28 6.68 15.95
CA ILE A 56 -1.62 6.57 15.36
C ILE A 56 -1.49 6.37 13.83
N LEU A 57 -0.60 7.10 13.17
CA LEU A 57 -0.34 6.93 11.72
C LEU A 57 0.28 5.56 11.41
N ILE A 58 1.16 5.01 12.26
CA ILE A 58 1.66 3.64 12.14
C ILE A 58 0.50 2.63 12.24
N SER A 59 -0.45 2.83 13.16
CA SER A 59 -1.65 2.00 13.25
C SER A 59 -2.51 2.10 11.98
N CYS A 60 -2.70 3.30 11.43
CA CYS A 60 -3.40 3.50 10.15
C CYS A 60 -2.72 2.75 9.00
N LEU A 61 -1.38 2.79 8.94
CA LEU A 61 -0.60 2.05 7.94
C LEU A 61 -0.79 0.54 8.08
N SER A 62 -0.80 0.02 9.32
CA SER A 62 -1.07 -1.39 9.60
C SER A 62 -2.50 -1.81 9.22
N ILE A 63 -3.51 -0.96 9.48
CA ILE A 63 -4.90 -1.19 9.05
C ILE A 63 -4.96 -1.21 7.51
N ASN A 64 -4.29 -0.29 6.84
CA ASN A 64 -4.23 -0.24 5.39
C ASN A 64 -3.58 -1.49 4.79
N SER A 65 -2.52 -2.00 5.41
CA SER A 65 -1.85 -3.26 5.01
C SER A 65 -2.80 -4.47 5.09
N VAL A 66 -3.57 -4.59 6.17
CA VAL A 66 -4.59 -5.66 6.30
C VAL A 66 -5.70 -5.48 5.28
N PHE A 67 -6.18 -4.26 5.06
CA PHE A 67 -7.21 -3.94 4.07
C PHE A 67 -6.77 -4.34 2.65
N GLY A 68 -5.59 -3.92 2.21
CA GLY A 68 -5.08 -4.24 0.86
C GLY A 68 -4.85 -5.73 0.63
N THR A 69 -4.26 -6.41 1.62
CA THR A 69 -3.99 -7.85 1.54
C THR A 69 -5.27 -8.69 1.61
N ALA A 70 -6.32 -8.24 2.30
CA ALA A 70 -7.63 -8.88 2.29
C ALA A 70 -8.32 -8.82 0.91
N GLY A 71 -8.04 -7.81 0.09
CA GLY A 71 -8.51 -7.75 -1.30
C GLY A 71 -7.73 -8.62 -2.28
N PHE A 72 -6.52 -9.04 -1.90
CA PHE A 72 -5.63 -9.81 -2.78
C PHE A 72 -5.55 -11.30 -2.44
N PHE A 73 -5.15 -11.65 -1.21
CA PHE A 73 -4.84 -13.04 -0.83
C PHE A 73 -6.00 -14.02 -0.93
N PRO A 74 -7.23 -13.72 -0.45
CA PRO A 74 -8.33 -14.70 -0.55
C PRO A 74 -8.60 -15.11 -1.99
N ARG A 75 -8.58 -14.17 -2.92
CA ARG A 75 -8.78 -14.47 -4.34
C ARG A 75 -7.61 -15.26 -4.92
N LEU A 76 -6.37 -14.83 -4.66
CA LEU A 76 -5.16 -15.56 -5.08
C LEU A 76 -5.20 -17.02 -4.65
N LEU A 77 -5.50 -17.27 -3.37
CA LEU A 77 -5.56 -18.62 -2.81
C LEU A 77 -6.65 -19.48 -3.46
N THR A 78 -7.80 -18.88 -3.75
CA THR A 78 -8.88 -19.59 -4.46
C THR A 78 -8.46 -19.93 -5.89
N ASP A 79 -7.84 -19.01 -6.63
CA ASP A 79 -7.41 -19.23 -8.00
C ASP A 79 -6.29 -20.29 -8.10
N LEU A 80 -5.38 -20.36 -7.11
CA LEU A 80 -4.34 -21.39 -7.08
C LEU A 80 -4.89 -22.81 -6.91
N LEU A 81 -6.03 -23.00 -6.25
CA LEU A 81 -6.66 -24.30 -6.06
C LEU A 81 -7.72 -24.63 -7.13
N SER A 82 -8.21 -23.62 -7.84
CA SER A 82 -9.24 -23.79 -8.86
C SER A 82 -8.65 -24.30 -10.17
N ASP A 83 -9.44 -25.07 -10.91
CA ASP A 83 -9.12 -25.43 -12.30
C ASP A 83 -9.72 -24.43 -13.30
N THR A 84 -10.57 -23.51 -12.83
CA THR A 84 -11.15 -22.41 -13.61
C THR A 84 -10.75 -21.08 -13.01
N HIS A 85 -10.04 -20.26 -13.79
CA HIS A 85 -9.53 -18.96 -13.33
C HIS A 85 -10.43 -17.79 -13.81
N LEU A 86 -11.74 -18.04 -13.79
CA LEU A 86 -12.76 -17.08 -14.18
C LEU A 86 -13.10 -16.17 -12.99
N VAL A 87 -13.15 -14.87 -13.25
CA VAL A 87 -13.60 -13.86 -12.30
C VAL A 87 -14.73 -13.03 -12.91
N SER A 88 -15.83 -12.84 -12.17
CA SER A 88 -16.87 -11.95 -12.64
C SER A 88 -16.37 -10.50 -12.73
N ARG A 89 -16.95 -9.73 -13.64
CA ARG A 89 -16.58 -8.33 -13.83
C ARG A 89 -16.72 -7.53 -12.55
N GLU A 90 -17.79 -7.72 -11.80
CA GLU A 90 -18.07 -7.04 -10.54
C GLU A 90 -17.00 -7.39 -9.48
N ALA A 91 -16.69 -8.68 -9.30
CA ALA A 91 -15.67 -9.12 -8.36
C ALA A 91 -14.28 -8.55 -8.73
N CYS A 92 -13.99 -8.47 -10.03
CA CYS A 92 -12.76 -7.87 -10.55
C CYS A 92 -12.68 -6.37 -10.25
N LEU A 93 -13.78 -5.62 -10.42
CA LEU A 93 -13.83 -4.20 -10.08
C LEU A 93 -13.69 -3.95 -8.58
N VAL A 94 -14.32 -4.80 -7.73
CA VAL A 94 -14.16 -4.73 -6.28
C VAL A 94 -12.71 -5.00 -5.85
N GLN A 95 -12.07 -6.04 -6.42
CA GLN A 95 -10.67 -6.33 -6.16
C GLN A 95 -9.77 -5.16 -6.56
N ALA A 96 -9.96 -4.61 -7.75
CA ALA A 96 -9.23 -3.44 -8.21
C ALA A 96 -9.44 -2.23 -7.29
N PHE A 97 -10.69 -1.97 -6.87
CA PHE A 97 -10.99 -0.91 -5.91
C PHE A 97 -10.18 -1.06 -4.62
N VAL A 98 -10.15 -2.23 -4.01
CA VAL A 98 -9.42 -2.47 -2.75
C VAL A 98 -7.90 -2.28 -2.95
N ILE A 99 -7.32 -2.88 -4.00
CA ILE A 99 -5.89 -2.83 -4.27
C ILE A 99 -5.40 -1.41 -4.57
N TYR A 100 -6.13 -0.66 -5.41
CA TYR A 100 -5.74 0.71 -5.76
C TYR A 100 -6.03 1.72 -4.65
N SER A 101 -7.09 1.49 -3.84
CA SER A 101 -7.31 2.26 -2.61
C SER A 101 -6.19 2.03 -1.60
N TYR A 102 -5.77 0.78 -1.40
CA TYR A 102 -4.62 0.44 -0.56
C TYR A 102 -3.37 1.22 -1.01
N ALA A 103 -3.02 1.16 -2.30
CA ALA A 103 -1.81 1.82 -2.80
C ALA A 103 -1.86 3.35 -2.66
N SER A 104 -3.02 3.95 -2.90
CA SER A 104 -3.22 5.40 -2.78
C SER A 104 -3.22 5.86 -1.31
N ASN A 105 -3.89 5.11 -0.41
CA ASN A 105 -3.89 5.39 1.02
C ASN A 105 -2.49 5.26 1.62
N GLU A 106 -1.70 4.26 1.19
CA GLU A 106 -0.31 4.08 1.64
C GLU A 106 0.51 5.37 1.43
N ASN A 107 0.49 5.93 0.21
CA ASN A 107 1.21 7.17 -0.12
C ASN A 107 0.72 8.37 0.71
N THR A 108 -0.59 8.52 0.89
CA THR A 108 -1.14 9.65 1.65
C THR A 108 -0.86 9.54 3.14
N ILE A 109 -0.89 8.33 3.71
CA ILE A 109 -0.50 8.10 5.12
C ILE A 109 1.01 8.36 5.29
N LEU A 110 1.86 7.86 4.39
CA LEU A 110 3.31 8.12 4.42
C LEU A 110 3.62 9.61 4.30
N MET A 111 2.85 10.37 3.49
CA MET A 111 2.96 11.83 3.42
C MET A 111 2.63 12.49 4.76
N LEU A 112 1.57 12.04 5.46
CA LEU A 112 1.23 12.56 6.79
C LEU A 112 2.30 12.23 7.83
N MET A 113 2.91 11.05 7.77
CA MET A 113 4.04 10.68 8.63
C MET A 113 5.27 11.57 8.36
N ALA A 114 5.55 11.90 7.10
CA ALA A 114 6.61 12.85 6.74
C ALA A 114 6.29 14.26 7.22
N PHE A 115 5.03 14.68 7.16
CA PHE A 115 4.57 15.96 7.72
C PHE A 115 4.74 16.01 9.25
N ASP A 116 4.36 14.95 9.97
CA ASP A 116 4.58 14.84 11.41
C ASP A 116 6.06 14.99 11.77
N ARG A 117 6.94 14.27 11.07
CA ARG A 117 8.40 14.40 11.28
C ARG A 117 8.92 15.78 10.94
N TYR A 118 8.45 16.37 9.84
CA TYR A 118 8.81 17.74 9.47
C TYR A 118 8.44 18.74 10.57
N VAL A 119 7.23 18.70 11.10
CA VAL A 119 6.80 19.61 12.17
C VAL A 119 7.58 19.36 13.45
N ALA A 120 7.79 18.09 13.84
CA ALA A 120 8.50 17.72 15.06
C ALA A 120 9.97 18.18 15.05
N ILE A 121 10.65 18.15 13.91
CA ILE A 121 12.07 18.48 13.78
C ILE A 121 12.30 19.94 13.39
N CYS A 122 11.51 20.45 12.44
CA CYS A 122 11.73 21.79 11.88
C CYS A 122 10.97 22.89 12.64
N LYS A 123 9.90 22.55 13.37
CA LYS A 123 9.05 23.51 14.11
C LYS A 123 8.71 22.99 15.53
N PRO A 124 9.69 22.58 16.35
CA PRO A 124 9.43 21.87 17.62
C PRO A 124 8.58 22.69 18.59
N LEU A 125 8.77 24.03 18.66
CA LEU A 125 7.99 24.90 19.55
C LEU A 125 6.51 25.03 19.15
N GLN A 126 6.20 24.76 17.88
CA GLN A 126 4.84 24.85 17.33
C GLN A 126 4.17 23.45 17.19
N TYR A 127 4.88 22.38 17.54
CA TYR A 127 4.37 21.01 17.33
C TYR A 127 3.00 20.80 17.94
N ASN A 128 2.81 21.11 19.22
CA ASN A 128 1.56 20.92 19.94
C ASN A 128 0.40 21.81 19.43
N SER A 129 0.70 22.94 18.80
CA SER A 129 -0.34 23.80 18.20
C SER A 129 -0.73 23.36 16.79
N ILE A 130 0.17 22.73 16.03
CA ILE A 130 -0.09 22.23 14.67
C ILE A 130 -0.67 20.84 14.70
N MET A 131 -0.06 19.92 15.49
CA MET A 131 -0.45 18.51 15.56
C MET A 131 -1.47 18.26 16.68
N THR A 132 -2.53 19.05 16.72
CA THR A 132 -3.63 18.83 17.67
C THR A 132 -4.41 17.56 17.32
N PRO A 133 -5.03 16.86 18.30
CA PRO A 133 -5.83 15.66 18.03
C PRO A 133 -6.91 15.88 16.96
N ARG A 134 -7.55 17.06 16.96
CA ARG A 134 -8.57 17.42 15.95
C ARG A 134 -7.99 17.51 14.55
N ILE A 135 -6.85 18.18 14.38
CA ILE A 135 -6.18 18.32 13.08
C ILE A 135 -5.71 16.95 12.59
N VAL A 136 -5.08 16.17 13.46
CA VAL A 136 -4.60 14.81 13.13
C VAL A 136 -5.77 13.93 12.67
N SER A 137 -6.90 13.94 13.38
CA SER A 137 -8.10 13.16 12.99
C SER A 137 -8.65 13.58 11.62
N VAL A 138 -8.70 14.88 11.35
CA VAL A 138 -9.16 15.40 10.04
C VAL A 138 -8.20 14.99 8.92
N LEU A 139 -6.88 15.11 9.15
CA LEU A 139 -5.87 14.72 8.16
C LEU A 139 -5.92 13.22 7.86
N ILE A 140 -6.11 12.38 8.89
CA ILE A 140 -6.30 10.94 8.73
C ILE A 140 -7.58 10.67 7.92
N ALA A 141 -8.70 11.30 8.26
CA ALA A 141 -9.95 11.13 7.51
C ALA A 141 -9.79 11.48 6.03
N ILE A 142 -9.11 12.59 5.72
CA ILE A 142 -8.83 13.00 4.34
C ILE A 142 -7.93 11.98 3.64
N SER A 143 -6.90 11.45 4.32
CA SER A 143 -5.96 10.50 3.73
C SER A 143 -6.60 9.16 3.36
N TRP A 144 -7.76 8.82 3.92
CA TRP A 144 -8.56 7.64 3.60
C TRP A 144 -9.68 7.95 2.61
N ILE A 145 -10.50 8.96 2.92
CA ILE A 145 -11.72 9.26 2.15
C ILE A 145 -11.38 9.72 0.73
N TYR A 146 -10.41 10.63 0.59
CA TYR A 146 -10.07 11.21 -0.71
C TYR A 146 -9.58 10.16 -1.73
N PRO A 147 -8.58 9.30 -1.42
CA PRO A 147 -8.15 8.28 -2.36
C PRO A 147 -9.25 7.25 -2.66
N MET A 148 -9.98 6.79 -1.65
CA MET A 148 -11.09 5.83 -1.84
C MET A 148 -12.18 6.39 -2.74
N LEU A 149 -12.53 7.67 -2.58
CA LEU A 149 -13.51 8.34 -3.44
C LEU A 149 -13.01 8.41 -4.89
N CYS A 150 -11.75 8.82 -5.10
CA CYS A 150 -11.16 8.89 -6.44
C CYS A 150 -11.11 7.51 -7.13
N VAL A 151 -10.68 6.48 -6.41
CA VAL A 151 -10.64 5.11 -6.94
C VAL A 151 -12.05 4.57 -7.19
N GLY A 152 -13.01 4.89 -6.31
CA GLY A 152 -14.43 4.54 -6.49
C GLY A 152 -15.04 5.15 -7.75
N ILE A 153 -14.79 6.43 -8.02
CA ILE A 153 -15.21 7.09 -9.27
C ILE A 153 -14.58 6.41 -10.49
N ALA A 154 -13.28 6.07 -10.43
CA ALA A 154 -12.63 5.29 -11.49
C ALA A 154 -13.31 3.94 -11.71
N GLY A 155 -13.67 3.22 -10.64
CA GLY A 155 -14.43 1.96 -10.71
C GLY A 155 -15.78 2.13 -11.41
N VAL A 156 -16.52 3.20 -11.11
CA VAL A 156 -17.78 3.53 -11.80
C VAL A 156 -17.53 3.85 -13.28
N LEU A 157 -16.48 4.58 -13.63
CA LEU A 157 -16.12 4.83 -15.03
C LEU A 157 -15.77 3.52 -15.77
N HIS A 158 -15.06 2.60 -15.13
CA HIS A 158 -14.70 1.30 -15.71
C HIS A 158 -15.92 0.37 -15.85
N SER A 159 -16.89 0.43 -14.93
CA SER A 159 -18.12 -0.37 -15.03
C SER A 159 -18.99 0.01 -16.25
N ARG A 160 -18.79 1.17 -16.82
CA ARG A 160 -19.52 1.64 -18.01
C ARG A 160 -18.84 1.28 -19.34
N LEU A 161 -17.62 0.73 -19.32
CA LEU A 161 -16.90 0.35 -20.52
C LEU A 161 -17.51 -0.91 -21.14
N THR A 162 -17.68 -0.92 -22.47
CA THR A 162 -18.02 -2.14 -23.23
C THR A 162 -16.74 -2.95 -23.45
N MET A 163 -16.75 -4.23 -23.03
CA MET A 163 -15.59 -5.11 -23.13
C MET A 163 -15.65 -5.95 -24.41
N CYS A 164 -14.52 -6.02 -25.14
CA CYS A 164 -14.33 -6.85 -26.33
C CYS A 164 -13.35 -8.01 -26.10
N GLY A 165 -12.66 -8.01 -24.98
CA GLY A 165 -11.76 -9.09 -24.57
C GLY A 165 -12.07 -9.57 -23.16
N SER A 166 -11.58 -10.78 -22.84
CA SER A 166 -11.78 -11.40 -21.51
C SER A 166 -10.50 -11.97 -20.90
N LYS A 167 -9.34 -11.87 -21.57
CA LYS A 167 -8.06 -12.46 -21.11
C LYS A 167 -7.22 -11.42 -20.39
N LEU A 168 -6.93 -11.64 -19.10
CA LEU A 168 -6.06 -10.81 -18.29
C LEU A 168 -4.73 -11.54 -18.04
N TRP A 169 -3.62 -10.92 -18.43
CA TRP A 169 -2.25 -11.43 -18.23
C TRP A 169 -1.64 -10.94 -16.90
N LYS A 170 -2.41 -11.02 -15.83
CA LYS A 170 -2.02 -10.64 -14.47
C LYS A 170 -2.59 -11.64 -13.46
N VAL A 171 -1.98 -11.71 -12.27
CA VAL A 171 -2.44 -12.55 -11.16
C VAL A 171 -3.57 -11.92 -10.35
N TYR A 172 -3.97 -10.70 -10.67
CA TYR A 172 -5.08 -9.96 -10.07
C TYR A 172 -5.71 -9.02 -11.10
N CYS A 173 -6.87 -8.48 -10.78
CA CYS A 173 -7.59 -7.54 -11.62
C CYS A 173 -6.88 -6.18 -11.74
N HIS A 174 -6.02 -6.08 -12.74
CA HIS A 174 -5.21 -4.90 -12.98
C HIS A 174 -5.96 -3.87 -13.82
N ASN A 175 -6.06 -2.64 -13.30
CA ASN A 175 -6.86 -1.57 -13.89
C ASN A 175 -6.51 -1.28 -15.36
N TRP A 176 -5.22 -1.13 -15.67
CA TRP A 176 -4.75 -0.85 -17.03
C TRP A 176 -5.08 -1.99 -18.02
N GLU A 177 -4.95 -3.24 -17.58
CA GLU A 177 -5.30 -4.39 -18.40
C GLU A 177 -6.80 -4.45 -18.69
N ILE A 178 -7.65 -4.11 -17.71
CA ILE A 178 -9.11 -4.03 -17.91
C ILE A 178 -9.45 -2.95 -18.95
N VAL A 179 -8.84 -1.77 -18.87
CA VAL A 179 -9.09 -0.67 -19.82
C VAL A 179 -8.67 -1.06 -21.24
N LYS A 180 -7.56 -1.78 -21.41
CA LYS A 180 -7.11 -2.27 -22.73
C LYS A 180 -8.08 -3.24 -23.40
N LEU A 181 -8.88 -3.98 -22.63
CA LEU A 181 -9.87 -4.91 -23.16
C LEU A 181 -11.16 -4.24 -23.66
N SER A 182 -11.28 -2.93 -23.48
CA SER A 182 -12.45 -2.17 -23.91
C SER A 182 -12.40 -1.84 -25.39
N CYS A 183 -13.58 -1.92 -26.05
CA CYS A 183 -13.81 -1.36 -27.38
C CYS A 183 -14.31 0.07 -27.38
N ALA A 184 -14.71 0.58 -26.20
CA ALA A 184 -15.19 1.95 -26.06
C ALA A 184 -14.02 2.95 -26.04
N ASN A 185 -14.34 4.23 -26.22
CA ASN A 185 -13.36 5.29 -26.03
C ASN A 185 -12.96 5.41 -24.54
N THR A 186 -11.68 5.23 -24.27
CA THR A 186 -11.11 5.20 -22.91
C THR A 186 -10.43 6.51 -22.49
N ILE A 187 -10.58 7.59 -23.26
CA ILE A 187 -9.90 8.88 -23.01
C ILE A 187 -10.24 9.39 -21.60
N ILE A 188 -11.51 9.38 -21.21
CA ILE A 188 -11.95 9.86 -19.88
C ILE A 188 -11.32 9.02 -18.78
N ASN A 189 -11.29 7.69 -18.93
CA ASN A 189 -10.68 6.77 -17.96
C ASN A 189 -9.18 7.03 -17.82
N ASN A 190 -8.47 7.29 -18.92
CA ASN A 190 -7.04 7.58 -18.92
C ASN A 190 -6.74 8.94 -18.28
N VAL A 191 -7.48 9.99 -18.62
CA VAL A 191 -7.32 11.34 -18.05
C VAL A 191 -7.60 11.30 -16.55
N PHE A 192 -8.68 10.64 -16.13
CA PHE A 192 -9.02 10.51 -14.72
C PHE A 192 -8.00 9.64 -13.97
N GLY A 193 -7.52 8.56 -14.57
CA GLY A 193 -6.43 7.74 -14.02
C GLY A 193 -5.14 8.54 -13.84
N PHE A 194 -4.78 9.41 -14.79
CA PHE A 194 -3.65 10.33 -14.64
C PHE A 194 -3.86 11.34 -13.50
N PHE A 195 -5.06 11.88 -13.36
CA PHE A 195 -5.41 12.75 -12.25
C PHE A 195 -5.22 12.05 -10.90
N ILE A 196 -5.69 10.80 -10.74
CA ILE A 196 -5.49 10.00 -9.53
C ILE A 196 -3.99 9.85 -9.23
N VAL A 197 -3.20 9.39 -10.21
CA VAL A 197 -1.75 9.20 -10.03
C VAL A 197 -1.07 10.52 -9.62
N THR A 198 -1.47 11.63 -10.24
CA THR A 198 -0.90 12.93 -9.89
C THR A 198 -1.19 13.32 -8.45
N THR A 199 -2.44 13.18 -7.99
CA THR A 199 -2.87 13.66 -6.68
C THR A 199 -2.57 12.68 -5.55
N THR A 200 -2.53 11.36 -5.80
CA THR A 200 -2.31 10.34 -4.75
C THR A 200 -0.91 9.73 -4.75
N VAL A 201 -0.10 10.00 -5.79
CA VAL A 201 1.28 9.48 -5.87
C VAL A 201 2.27 10.62 -6.02
N ILE A 202 2.19 11.41 -7.12
CA ILE A 202 3.20 12.42 -7.44
C ILE A 202 3.23 13.54 -6.39
N MET A 203 2.08 14.10 -6.04
CA MET A 203 2.01 15.17 -5.01
C MET A 203 2.50 14.69 -3.64
N PRO A 204 2.03 13.55 -3.08
CA PRO A 204 2.55 13.01 -1.83
C PRO A 204 4.07 12.79 -1.86
N LEU A 205 4.61 12.15 -2.90
CA LEU A 205 6.05 11.91 -3.01
C LEU A 205 6.86 13.22 -3.11
N SER A 206 6.36 14.21 -3.84
CA SER A 206 7.01 15.53 -3.93
C SER A 206 7.05 16.22 -2.57
N PHE A 207 5.95 16.15 -1.80
CA PHE A 207 5.90 16.69 -0.45
C PHE A 207 6.83 15.94 0.51
N ILE A 208 6.87 14.62 0.45
CA ILE A 208 7.78 13.79 1.24
C ILE A 208 9.24 14.19 0.95
N LEU A 209 9.61 14.28 -0.32
CA LEU A 209 10.96 14.69 -0.72
C LEU A 209 11.32 16.09 -0.18
N TYR A 210 10.42 17.07 -0.36
CA TYR A 210 10.59 18.41 0.20
C TYR A 210 10.80 18.36 1.72
N SER A 211 9.96 17.62 2.45
CA SER A 211 10.02 17.50 3.91
C SER A 211 11.37 16.95 4.38
N TYR A 212 11.87 15.87 3.74
CA TYR A 212 13.16 15.28 4.12
C TYR A 212 14.35 16.13 3.73
N VAL A 213 14.33 16.84 2.61
CA VAL A 213 15.37 17.82 2.26
C VAL A 213 15.44 18.90 3.35
N ARG A 214 14.29 19.42 3.80
CA ARG A 214 14.25 20.42 4.88
C ARG A 214 14.76 19.88 6.21
N ILE A 215 14.38 18.64 6.57
CA ILE A 215 14.88 17.96 7.76
C ILE A 215 16.41 17.82 7.70
N LEU A 216 16.96 17.36 6.59
CA LEU A 216 18.41 17.21 6.40
C LEU A 216 19.16 18.53 6.57
N ILE A 217 18.66 19.61 5.95
CA ILE A 217 19.29 20.95 6.07
C ILE A 217 19.34 21.41 7.54
N ILE A 218 18.31 21.15 8.33
CA ILE A 218 18.29 21.51 9.75
C ILE A 218 19.22 20.60 10.55
N CYS A 219 19.21 19.30 10.30
CA CYS A 219 20.07 18.33 10.97
C CYS A 219 21.57 18.62 10.74
N THR A 220 21.97 19.08 9.56
CA THR A 220 23.39 19.44 9.29
C THR A 220 23.87 20.63 10.12
N LYS A 221 22.97 21.52 10.53
CA LYS A 221 23.26 22.71 11.34
C LYS A 221 23.06 22.50 12.84
N SER A 222 22.58 21.33 13.25
CA SER A 222 22.23 21.02 14.64
C SER A 222 23.34 20.22 15.35
N SER A 223 23.21 20.11 16.70
CA SER A 223 24.16 19.34 17.51
C SER A 223 24.16 17.85 17.10
N PRO A 224 25.31 17.15 17.31
CA PRO A 224 25.42 15.73 17.00
C PRO A 224 24.37 14.86 17.68
N GLU A 225 23.99 15.22 18.91
CA GLU A 225 22.99 14.50 19.68
C GLU A 225 21.59 14.66 19.10
N PHE A 226 21.19 15.88 18.74
CA PHE A 226 19.92 16.15 18.06
C PHE A 226 19.85 15.42 16.73
N ARG A 227 20.91 15.48 15.92
CA ARG A 227 21.03 14.80 14.63
C ARG A 227 20.87 13.30 14.76
N ARG A 228 21.50 12.67 15.78
CA ARG A 228 21.36 11.23 16.02
C ARG A 228 19.91 10.84 16.33
N LYS A 229 19.22 11.59 17.20
CA LYS A 229 17.81 11.35 17.54
C LYS A 229 16.90 11.51 16.32
N ALA A 230 17.12 12.56 15.50
CA ALA A 230 16.36 12.76 14.26
C ALA A 230 16.54 11.58 13.28
N TYR A 231 17.76 11.12 13.06
CA TYR A 231 18.03 9.99 12.16
C TYR A 231 17.39 8.68 12.64
N GLN A 232 17.39 8.40 13.94
CA GLN A 232 16.76 7.20 14.50
C GLN A 232 15.26 7.09 14.19
N THR A 233 14.58 8.22 14.00
CA THR A 233 13.14 8.24 13.67
C THR A 233 12.88 8.40 12.16
N CYS A 234 13.75 9.08 11.44
CA CYS A 234 13.57 9.35 10.01
C CYS A 234 14.02 8.19 9.11
N VAL A 235 15.12 7.50 9.46
CA VAL A 235 15.67 6.43 8.61
C VAL A 235 14.68 5.28 8.41
N PRO A 236 14.03 4.74 9.46
CA PRO A 236 13.01 3.72 9.28
C PRO A 236 11.90 4.14 8.31
N HIS A 237 11.44 5.39 8.43
CA HIS A 237 10.40 5.92 7.56
C HIS A 237 10.87 6.05 6.11
N ILE A 238 12.09 6.58 5.88
CA ILE A 238 12.67 6.67 4.53
C ILE A 238 12.80 5.30 3.87
N VAL A 239 13.22 4.27 4.62
CA VAL A 239 13.31 2.89 4.10
C VAL A 239 11.97 2.39 3.59
N ILE A 240 10.89 2.62 4.33
CA ILE A 240 9.53 2.24 3.94
C ILE A 240 9.07 3.00 2.70
N ILE A 241 9.28 4.33 2.67
CA ILE A 241 8.91 5.17 1.52
C ILE A 241 9.65 4.70 0.26
N LEU A 242 10.96 4.48 0.35
CA LEU A 242 11.75 4.02 -0.80
C LEU A 242 11.30 2.65 -1.29
N ASN A 243 11.07 1.70 -0.37
CA ASN A 243 10.58 0.38 -0.72
C ASN A 243 9.24 0.45 -1.45
N PHE A 244 8.26 1.18 -0.89
CA PHE A 244 6.94 1.31 -1.50
C PHE A 244 6.99 2.06 -2.84
N SER A 245 7.77 3.15 -2.93
CA SER A 245 7.92 3.94 -4.16
C SER A 245 8.54 3.12 -5.29
N ILE A 246 9.58 2.32 -4.99
CA ILE A 246 10.23 1.44 -5.98
C ILE A 246 9.24 0.37 -6.43
N ALA A 247 8.52 -0.28 -5.50
CA ALA A 247 7.55 -1.31 -5.80
C ALA A 247 6.42 -0.78 -6.71
N LEU A 248 5.88 0.39 -6.37
CA LEU A 248 4.83 1.05 -7.16
C LEU A 248 5.33 1.49 -8.54
N PHE A 249 6.56 2.02 -8.62
CA PHE A 249 7.19 2.39 -9.89
C PHE A 249 7.36 1.17 -10.80
N CYS A 250 7.85 0.05 -10.26
CA CYS A 250 7.96 -1.21 -11.00
C CYS A 250 6.62 -1.65 -11.54
N GLU A 251 5.55 -1.66 -10.72
CA GLU A 251 4.21 -2.08 -11.15
C GLU A 251 3.66 -1.17 -12.26
N VAL A 252 3.74 0.15 -12.10
CA VAL A 252 3.24 1.11 -13.09
C VAL A 252 4.03 1.00 -14.41
N THR A 253 5.35 0.83 -14.34
CA THR A 253 6.21 0.73 -15.52
C THR A 253 5.97 -0.58 -16.26
N LEU A 254 5.98 -1.72 -15.55
CA LEU A 254 5.75 -3.04 -16.15
C LEU A 254 4.36 -3.20 -16.76
N SER A 255 3.36 -2.50 -16.24
CA SER A 255 2.01 -2.54 -16.80
C SER A 255 1.88 -1.75 -18.10
N ARG A 256 2.76 -0.77 -18.36
CA ARG A 256 2.69 0.14 -19.50
C ARG A 256 3.71 -0.14 -20.59
N VAL A 257 4.88 -0.66 -20.22
CA VAL A 257 5.99 -0.93 -21.18
C VAL A 257 5.91 -2.39 -21.62
N THR A 258 5.31 -2.63 -22.75
CA THR A 258 5.16 -3.97 -23.38
C THR A 258 6.44 -4.46 -24.07
N THR A 259 7.48 -3.63 -24.16
CA THR A 259 8.74 -3.92 -24.89
C THR A 259 9.84 -4.53 -24.03
N LEU A 260 9.61 -4.68 -22.72
CA LEU A 260 10.57 -5.35 -21.83
C LEU A 260 10.34 -6.87 -21.95
N ASP A 261 11.23 -7.56 -22.65
CA ASP A 261 11.31 -9.03 -22.70
C ASP A 261 11.77 -9.62 -21.37
N LEU A 262 11.02 -9.33 -20.30
CA LEU A 262 11.29 -9.88 -18.98
C LEU A 262 10.72 -11.30 -18.86
N PRO A 263 11.46 -12.24 -18.24
CA PRO A 263 10.90 -13.52 -17.87
C PRO A 263 9.59 -13.36 -17.10
N LEU A 264 8.58 -14.16 -17.45
CA LEU A 264 7.25 -14.07 -16.82
C LEU A 264 7.31 -14.13 -15.30
N SER A 265 8.14 -15.00 -14.73
CA SER A 265 8.36 -15.12 -13.28
C SER A 265 8.84 -13.81 -12.64
N LEU A 266 9.77 -13.10 -13.29
CA LEU A 266 10.27 -11.82 -12.77
C LEU A 266 9.20 -10.73 -12.85
N SER A 267 8.44 -10.69 -13.93
CA SER A 267 7.32 -9.74 -14.08
C SER A 267 6.26 -9.96 -12.99
N ILE A 268 5.93 -11.21 -12.65
CA ILE A 268 4.99 -11.55 -11.58
C ILE A 268 5.55 -11.08 -10.22
N ILE A 269 6.81 -11.40 -9.90
CA ILE A 269 7.44 -11.02 -8.62
C ILE A 269 7.42 -9.50 -8.45
N LEU A 270 7.83 -8.74 -9.48
CA LEU A 270 7.85 -7.28 -9.43
C LEU A 270 6.44 -6.68 -9.30
N SER A 271 5.45 -7.26 -9.98
CA SER A 271 4.06 -6.83 -9.86
C SER A 271 3.43 -7.10 -8.49
N LEU A 272 3.88 -8.15 -7.78
CA LEU A 272 3.37 -8.50 -6.46
C LEU A 272 4.12 -7.80 -5.33
N GLN A 273 5.29 -7.22 -5.60
CA GLN A 273 6.16 -6.64 -4.59
C GLN A 273 5.41 -5.61 -3.72
N PHE A 274 4.62 -4.70 -4.32
CA PHE A 274 3.92 -3.65 -3.57
C PHE A 274 2.77 -4.17 -2.68
N LEU A 275 2.23 -5.37 -2.98
CA LEU A 275 1.18 -6.01 -2.19
C LEU A 275 1.71 -6.91 -1.07
N ILE A 276 2.95 -7.39 -1.16
CA ILE A 276 3.52 -8.37 -0.24
C ILE A 276 4.57 -7.74 0.66
N VAL A 277 5.54 -7.01 0.07
CA VAL A 277 6.70 -6.55 0.82
C VAL A 277 6.35 -5.44 1.82
N PRO A 278 5.64 -4.35 1.46
CA PRO A 278 5.30 -3.30 2.42
C PRO A 278 4.46 -3.78 3.60
N PRO A 279 3.40 -4.60 3.44
CA PRO A 279 2.62 -5.12 4.57
C PRO A 279 3.42 -5.98 5.56
N ILE A 280 4.52 -6.59 5.14
CA ILE A 280 5.44 -7.31 6.02
C ILE A 280 6.50 -6.36 6.60
N LEU A 281 7.05 -5.49 5.78
CA LEU A 281 8.16 -4.63 6.15
C LEU A 281 7.73 -3.54 7.14
N ASN A 282 6.53 -2.96 6.97
CA ASN A 282 6.00 -1.90 7.83
C ASN A 282 6.00 -2.30 9.32
N PRO A 283 5.33 -3.39 9.74
CA PRO A 283 5.32 -3.78 11.15
C PRO A 283 6.71 -4.19 11.67
N LEU A 284 7.56 -4.79 10.84
CA LEU A 284 8.92 -5.15 11.24
C LEU A 284 9.78 -3.91 11.47
N VAL A 285 9.78 -2.97 10.54
CA VAL A 285 10.61 -1.75 10.65
C VAL A 285 10.13 -0.88 11.80
N TYR A 286 8.83 -0.64 11.94
CA TYR A 286 8.31 0.19 13.03
C TYR A 286 8.35 -0.52 14.38
N GLY A 287 8.04 -1.80 14.42
CA GLY A 287 8.06 -2.58 15.66
C GLY A 287 9.47 -2.75 16.25
N LEU A 288 10.50 -2.91 15.40
CA LEU A 288 11.88 -3.12 15.84
C LEU A 288 12.63 -1.80 16.13
N ASN A 289 12.44 -0.77 15.29
CA ASN A 289 13.23 0.45 15.37
C ASN A 289 12.65 1.51 16.29
N PHE A 290 11.36 1.46 16.63
CA PHE A 290 10.78 2.39 17.59
C PHE A 290 10.89 1.84 19.03
N PRO A 291 11.76 2.45 19.89
CA PRO A 291 12.08 1.91 21.22
C PRO A 291 10.85 1.70 22.10
N GLU A 292 9.87 2.60 22.00
CA GLU A 292 8.66 2.55 22.84
C GLU A 292 7.75 1.37 22.43
N ILE A 293 7.54 1.15 21.13
CA ILE A 293 6.79 -0.02 20.61
C ILE A 293 7.53 -1.30 21.02
N ARG A 294 8.84 -1.37 20.79
CA ARG A 294 9.66 -2.54 21.10
C ARG A 294 9.65 -2.89 22.59
N LYS A 295 9.76 -1.90 23.49
CA LYS A 295 9.68 -2.13 24.94
C LYS A 295 8.34 -2.74 25.34
N LYS A 296 7.23 -2.24 24.78
CA LYS A 296 5.89 -2.75 25.06
C LYS A 296 5.66 -4.15 24.50
N ILE A 297 6.15 -4.43 23.30
CA ILE A 297 6.16 -5.78 22.72
C ILE A 297 6.86 -6.77 23.67
N ILE A 298 8.06 -6.43 24.12
CA ILE A 298 8.84 -7.29 25.04
C ILE A 298 8.10 -7.49 26.37
N CYS A 299 7.46 -6.44 26.90
CA CYS A 299 6.69 -6.52 28.13
C CYS A 299 5.50 -7.48 28.00
N ILE A 300 4.73 -7.39 26.92
CA ILE A 300 3.59 -8.27 26.66
C ILE A 300 4.04 -9.73 26.53
N ILE A 301 5.11 -10.00 25.78
CA ILE A 301 5.64 -11.37 25.61
C ILE A 301 6.13 -11.94 26.96
N LYS A 302 6.73 -11.11 27.83
CA LYS A 302 7.17 -11.55 29.17
C LYS A 302 6.01 -11.77 30.15
N ALA A 303 4.93 -11.03 30.02
CA ALA A 303 3.73 -11.20 30.85
C ALA A 303 2.88 -12.43 30.45
N SER A 304 3.08 -12.95 29.25
CA SER A 304 2.42 -14.15 28.71
C SER A 304 3.16 -15.45 29.04
N LYS A 305 4.32 -15.37 29.68
CA LYS A 305 5.09 -16.51 30.22
C LYS A 305 4.90 -16.60 31.72
#